data_9c892cdfa8e5b67fc94fe5dac56ab20b
#
_entry.id   9c892cdfa8e5b67fc94fe5dac56ab20b
#
_cell.length_a   1.000
_cell.length_b   1.000
_cell.length_c   1.000
_cell.angle_alpha   90.00
_cell.angle_beta   90.00
_cell.angle_gamma   90.00
#
_symmetry.space_group_name_H-M   'P 1'
#
loop_
_entity.id
_entity.type
_entity.pdbx_description
1 polymer ?
#
loop_
_entity_poly.entity_id
_entity_poly.type
_entity_poly.pdbx_seq_one_letter_code
_entity_poly.pdbx_strand_id
1 'polypeptide(L)'
;MFSRRLLTSAALVGLALLLLASLYLGSKDLSIGEVTSILMHGPHPSAQSGIIWDLRVPRTLLAVITGAALAMAGAIAQSWTRNPLADPGIIGVNAGASFAVAAALTLGWATTVGERTLVGLVGAAVAALIVLLISRVSRNPLTLVLVGVGVTFALQAATNMLSLYSSDTLEGLRRWTVGSTAGRGMEDVALAALGLALGALCGALAARPLDLLAMGEDSARSLGSSPTRTRLLAAAAVIILAGSATATVGLVTFVGFAVPHLLRPFTGPSLTRLLLPTGIVGGAAVLLADIVGRFVLQPNELEMSIVLAIVGAPVMILAVRRKKSSPTSNDSELTI
;
A
#
# COMPACT_ATOMS: atom_id res chain seq x y z
N MET A 1 21.86 -14.20 -14.65
CA MET A 1 21.03 -12.97 -14.58
C MET A 1 19.63 -13.30 -15.10
N PHE A 2 18.64 -13.47 -14.22
CA PHE A 2 17.25 -13.71 -14.64
C PHE A 2 16.77 -12.54 -15.50
N SER A 3 16.25 -12.81 -16.70
CA SER A 3 15.73 -11.74 -17.53
C SER A 3 14.50 -11.13 -16.83
N ARG A 4 14.34 -9.80 -16.88
CA ARG A 4 13.18 -9.07 -16.32
C ARG A 4 11.85 -9.69 -16.78
N ARG A 5 11.79 -10.16 -18.03
CA ARG A 5 10.60 -10.83 -18.58
C ARG A 5 10.27 -12.10 -17.82
N LEU A 6 11.27 -12.92 -17.51
CA LEU A 6 11.07 -14.16 -16.76
C LEU A 6 10.57 -13.89 -15.33
N LEU A 7 11.13 -12.88 -14.66
CA LEU A 7 10.66 -12.47 -13.32
C LEU A 7 9.19 -12.03 -13.35
N THR A 8 8.81 -11.17 -14.30
CA THR A 8 7.44 -10.68 -14.43
C THR A 8 6.47 -11.81 -14.77
N SER A 9 6.85 -12.73 -15.69
CA SER A 9 6.04 -13.88 -16.04
C SER A 9 5.86 -14.83 -14.85
N ALA A 10 6.93 -15.12 -14.10
CA ALA A 10 6.86 -15.95 -12.90
C ALA A 10 5.96 -15.32 -11.82
N ALA A 11 6.07 -14.00 -11.63
CA ALA A 11 5.21 -13.26 -10.69
C ALA A 11 3.73 -13.30 -11.11
N LEU A 12 3.42 -13.18 -12.40
CA LEU A 12 2.06 -13.28 -12.93
C LEU A 12 1.49 -14.69 -12.74
N VAL A 13 2.28 -15.74 -13.05
CA VAL A 13 1.86 -17.11 -12.80
C VAL A 13 1.63 -17.36 -11.31
N GLY A 14 2.55 -16.89 -10.45
CA GLY A 14 2.37 -16.98 -8.99
C GLY A 14 1.12 -16.27 -8.50
N LEU A 15 0.83 -15.05 -9.00
CA LEU A 15 -0.39 -14.32 -8.67
C LEU A 15 -1.65 -15.07 -9.14
N ALA A 16 -1.64 -15.64 -10.36
CA ALA A 16 -2.77 -16.42 -10.86
C ALA A 16 -3.04 -17.67 -10.00
N LEU A 17 -1.99 -18.38 -9.58
CA LEU A 17 -2.11 -19.51 -8.68
C LEU A 17 -2.66 -19.10 -7.29
N LEU A 18 -2.21 -17.97 -6.75
CA LEU A 18 -2.72 -17.43 -5.49
C LEU A 18 -4.18 -16.97 -5.60
N LEU A 19 -4.60 -16.38 -6.72
CA LEU A 19 -6.00 -16.03 -7.00
C LEU A 19 -6.88 -17.27 -6.95
N LEU A 20 -6.49 -18.33 -7.65
CA LEU A 20 -7.19 -19.61 -7.59
C LEU A 20 -7.19 -20.15 -6.16
N ALA A 21 -6.05 -20.25 -5.51
CA ALA A 21 -5.95 -20.73 -4.13
C ALA A 21 -6.87 -19.95 -3.18
N SER A 22 -6.95 -18.63 -3.29
CA SER A 22 -7.80 -17.79 -2.44
C SER A 22 -9.29 -18.06 -2.60
N LEU A 23 -9.75 -18.45 -3.79
CA LEU A 23 -11.15 -18.79 -4.03
C LEU A 23 -11.51 -20.18 -3.47
N TYR A 24 -10.57 -21.13 -3.53
CA TYR A 24 -10.78 -22.48 -3.00
C TYR A 24 -10.53 -22.57 -1.50
N LEU A 25 -9.57 -21.82 -0.97
CA LEU A 25 -9.16 -21.84 0.41
C LEU A 25 -9.89 -20.76 1.22
N GLY A 26 -10.56 -21.13 2.29
CA GLY A 26 -11.27 -20.21 3.19
C GLY A 26 -11.48 -20.82 4.57
N SER A 27 -11.89 -20.00 5.54
CA SER A 27 -12.21 -20.43 6.91
C SER A 27 -13.41 -21.37 6.99
N LYS A 28 -14.32 -21.33 6.02
CA LYS A 28 -15.41 -22.28 5.88
C LYS A 28 -15.10 -23.30 4.81
N ASP A 29 -15.15 -24.58 5.16
CA ASP A 29 -14.86 -25.68 4.26
C ASP A 29 -15.97 -25.81 3.21
N LEU A 30 -15.58 -25.73 1.95
CA LEU A 30 -16.37 -26.06 0.78
C LEU A 30 -15.57 -27.06 -0.05
N SER A 31 -16.23 -28.08 -0.58
CA SER A 31 -15.56 -29.04 -1.45
C SER A 31 -15.09 -28.38 -2.76
N ILE A 32 -14.00 -28.89 -3.32
CA ILE A 32 -13.46 -28.39 -4.61
C ILE A 32 -14.55 -28.43 -5.70
N GLY A 33 -15.37 -29.49 -5.71
CA GLY A 33 -16.47 -29.64 -6.67
C GLY A 33 -17.55 -28.56 -6.53
N GLU A 34 -17.95 -28.23 -5.31
CA GLU A 34 -18.91 -27.14 -5.05
C GLU A 34 -18.37 -25.78 -5.49
N VAL A 35 -17.14 -25.45 -5.12
CA VAL A 35 -16.49 -24.18 -5.53
C VAL A 35 -16.43 -24.09 -7.05
N THR A 36 -15.98 -25.17 -7.72
CA THR A 36 -15.89 -25.20 -9.19
C THR A 36 -17.27 -25.04 -9.83
N SER A 37 -18.29 -25.77 -9.33
CA SER A 37 -19.65 -25.66 -9.83
C SER A 37 -20.22 -24.24 -9.70
N ILE A 38 -20.03 -23.61 -8.55
CA ILE A 38 -20.52 -22.23 -8.31
C ILE A 38 -19.81 -21.22 -9.21
N LEU A 39 -18.50 -21.37 -9.40
CA LEU A 39 -17.73 -20.49 -10.31
C LEU A 39 -18.16 -20.65 -11.77
N MET A 40 -18.50 -21.87 -12.20
CA MET A 40 -18.94 -22.16 -13.58
C MET A 40 -20.37 -21.70 -13.88
N HIS A 41 -21.29 -21.85 -12.92
CA HIS A 41 -22.70 -21.50 -13.12
C HIS A 41 -23.05 -20.06 -12.72
N GLY A 42 -22.10 -19.34 -12.11
CA GLY A 42 -22.30 -17.96 -11.65
C GLY A 42 -23.11 -17.84 -10.33
N PRO A 43 -23.43 -16.59 -9.94
CA PRO A 43 -24.20 -16.34 -8.72
C PRO A 43 -25.58 -16.95 -8.78
N HIS A 44 -25.98 -17.67 -7.74
CA HIS A 44 -27.31 -18.24 -7.60
C HIS A 44 -27.76 -18.21 -6.12
N PRO A 45 -29.06 -18.28 -5.82
CA PRO A 45 -29.58 -18.11 -4.46
C PRO A 45 -29.28 -19.35 -3.59
N SER A 46 -28.02 -19.47 -3.11
CA SER A 46 -27.62 -20.46 -2.13
C SER A 46 -26.59 -19.85 -1.16
N ALA A 47 -26.56 -20.38 0.06
CA ALA A 47 -25.60 -19.91 1.08
C ALA A 47 -24.14 -20.09 0.63
N GLN A 48 -23.84 -21.17 -0.10
CA GLN A 48 -22.51 -21.47 -0.63
C GLN A 48 -22.10 -20.46 -1.73
N SER A 49 -23.05 -20.11 -2.62
CA SER A 49 -22.83 -19.09 -3.64
C SER A 49 -22.52 -17.73 -3.01
N GLY A 50 -23.26 -17.33 -1.97
CA GLY A 50 -22.99 -16.10 -1.24
C GLY A 50 -21.59 -16.08 -0.60
N ILE A 51 -21.11 -17.22 -0.05
CA ILE A 51 -19.75 -17.31 0.48
C ILE A 51 -18.70 -17.02 -0.60
N ILE A 52 -18.90 -17.50 -1.82
CA ILE A 52 -17.94 -17.31 -2.89
C ILE A 52 -18.06 -15.90 -3.50
N TRP A 53 -19.24 -15.50 -3.93
CA TRP A 53 -19.43 -14.27 -4.69
C TRP A 53 -19.49 -13.00 -3.84
N ASP A 54 -20.03 -13.09 -2.60
CA ASP A 54 -20.20 -11.91 -1.74
C ASP A 54 -19.06 -11.77 -0.71
N LEU A 55 -18.32 -12.87 -0.39
CA LEU A 55 -17.23 -12.81 0.58
C LEU A 55 -15.87 -13.10 -0.04
N ARG A 56 -15.65 -14.26 -0.72
CA ARG A 56 -14.31 -14.64 -1.20
C ARG A 56 -13.83 -13.82 -2.40
N VAL A 57 -14.70 -13.56 -3.37
CA VAL A 57 -14.35 -12.80 -4.58
C VAL A 57 -13.98 -11.35 -4.23
N PRO A 58 -14.80 -10.56 -3.52
CA PRO A 58 -14.44 -9.20 -3.14
C PRO A 58 -13.15 -9.15 -2.31
N ARG A 59 -13.03 -10.04 -1.32
CA ARG A 59 -11.85 -10.17 -0.46
C ARG A 59 -10.57 -10.41 -1.26
N THR A 60 -10.60 -11.37 -2.18
CA THR A 60 -9.46 -11.74 -3.04
C THR A 60 -9.04 -10.58 -3.93
N LEU A 61 -10.00 -9.95 -4.61
CA LEU A 61 -9.75 -8.80 -5.48
C LEU A 61 -9.19 -7.62 -4.69
N LEU A 62 -9.78 -7.33 -3.53
CA LEU A 62 -9.35 -6.22 -2.69
C LEU A 62 -7.93 -6.41 -2.15
N ALA A 63 -7.55 -7.64 -1.76
CA ALA A 63 -6.19 -7.95 -1.34
C ALA A 63 -5.16 -7.67 -2.45
N VAL A 64 -5.44 -8.10 -3.69
CA VAL A 64 -4.55 -7.87 -4.84
C VAL A 64 -4.45 -6.38 -5.16
N ILE A 65 -5.59 -5.69 -5.25
CA ILE A 65 -5.65 -4.27 -5.61
C ILE A 65 -4.92 -3.42 -4.56
N THR A 66 -5.17 -3.68 -3.28
CA THR A 66 -4.52 -2.98 -2.16
C THR A 66 -3.02 -3.21 -2.15
N GLY A 67 -2.60 -4.48 -2.31
CA GLY A 67 -1.18 -4.83 -2.36
C GLY A 67 -0.46 -4.17 -3.52
N ALA A 68 -1.08 -4.16 -4.71
CA ALA A 68 -0.54 -3.48 -5.87
C ALA A 68 -0.43 -1.96 -5.64
N ALA A 69 -1.48 -1.34 -5.11
CA ALA A 69 -1.52 0.10 -4.84
C ALA A 69 -0.45 0.52 -3.83
N LEU A 70 -0.36 -0.15 -2.68
CA LEU A 70 0.62 0.18 -1.64
C LEU A 70 2.06 -0.04 -2.09
N ALA A 71 2.33 -1.14 -2.79
CA ALA A 71 3.67 -1.42 -3.30
C ALA A 71 4.10 -0.39 -4.35
N MET A 72 3.22 -0.03 -5.29
CA MET A 72 3.48 1.02 -6.28
C MET A 72 3.66 2.39 -5.62
N ALA A 73 2.82 2.75 -4.66
CA ALA A 73 2.96 3.98 -3.88
C ALA A 73 4.33 4.06 -3.18
N GLY A 74 4.77 2.95 -2.59
CA GLY A 74 6.09 2.85 -1.98
C GLY A 74 7.24 3.02 -2.97
N ALA A 75 7.17 2.37 -4.13
CA ALA A 75 8.19 2.53 -5.19
C ALA A 75 8.32 3.99 -5.65
N ILE A 76 7.18 4.68 -5.80
CA ILE A 76 7.12 6.10 -6.19
C ILE A 76 7.68 6.97 -5.06
N ALA A 77 7.25 6.75 -3.80
CA ALA A 77 7.73 7.50 -2.63
C ALA A 77 9.24 7.37 -2.45
N GLN A 78 9.79 6.16 -2.59
CA GLN A 78 11.25 5.91 -2.53
C GLN A 78 12.02 6.63 -3.64
N SER A 79 11.49 6.64 -4.86
CA SER A 79 12.13 7.33 -5.99
C SER A 79 12.04 8.84 -5.86
N TRP A 80 10.91 9.36 -5.42
CA TRP A 80 10.69 10.79 -5.19
C TRP A 80 11.59 11.36 -4.08
N THR A 81 11.64 10.66 -2.93
CA THR A 81 12.44 11.10 -1.77
C THR A 81 13.92 10.73 -1.89
N ARG A 82 14.30 9.96 -2.91
CA ARG A 82 15.62 9.35 -3.06
C ARG A 82 16.05 8.56 -1.81
N ASN A 83 15.09 8.03 -1.10
CA ASN A 83 15.30 7.25 0.11
C ASN A 83 14.69 5.85 -0.06
N PRO A 84 15.49 4.79 -0.10
CA PRO A 84 14.99 3.43 -0.25
C PRO A 84 14.19 2.91 0.95
N LEU A 85 14.20 3.65 2.07
CA LEU A 85 13.43 3.35 3.29
C LEU A 85 12.11 4.13 3.35
N ALA A 86 11.79 4.95 2.34
CA ALA A 86 10.55 5.71 2.34
C ALA A 86 9.34 4.78 2.20
N ASP A 87 8.32 5.07 2.98
CA ASP A 87 7.00 4.44 2.96
C ASP A 87 5.94 5.48 2.57
N PRO A 88 4.85 5.13 1.90
CA PRO A 88 3.79 6.08 1.56
C PRO A 88 3.23 6.85 2.76
N GLY A 89 3.27 6.25 3.94
CA GLY A 89 2.80 6.86 5.18
C GLY A 89 3.55 8.12 5.61
N ILE A 90 4.79 8.34 5.13
CA ILE A 90 5.58 9.55 5.47
C ILE A 90 4.92 10.87 5.05
N ILE A 91 3.94 10.83 4.13
CA ILE A 91 3.20 12.01 3.69
C ILE A 91 1.96 12.26 4.57
N GLY A 92 1.81 11.52 5.66
CA GLY A 92 0.70 11.68 6.60
C GLY A 92 -0.64 11.07 6.14
N VAL A 93 -0.67 10.34 5.03
CA VAL A 93 -1.88 9.71 4.46
C VAL A 93 -2.60 8.85 5.50
N ASN A 94 -1.87 7.96 6.16
CA ASN A 94 -2.42 7.03 7.15
C ASN A 94 -2.97 7.75 8.39
N ALA A 95 -2.23 8.74 8.91
CA ALA A 95 -2.65 9.51 10.08
C ALA A 95 -3.87 10.39 9.77
N GLY A 96 -3.91 10.98 8.57
CA GLY A 96 -5.04 11.75 8.09
C GLY A 96 -6.32 10.92 7.95
N ALA A 97 -6.21 9.73 7.36
CA ALA A 97 -7.31 8.79 7.26
C ALA A 97 -7.83 8.38 8.65
N SER A 98 -6.93 7.98 9.56
CA SER A 98 -7.28 7.57 10.93
C SER A 98 -7.95 8.68 11.71
N PHE A 99 -7.43 9.91 11.64
CA PHE A 99 -8.01 11.07 12.32
C PHE A 99 -9.41 11.39 11.79
N ALA A 100 -9.59 11.42 10.47
CA ALA A 100 -10.87 11.72 9.86
C ALA A 100 -11.94 10.67 10.21
N VAL A 101 -11.58 9.39 10.19
CA VAL A 101 -12.47 8.29 10.60
C VAL A 101 -12.81 8.39 12.09
N ALA A 102 -11.83 8.66 12.96
CA ALA A 102 -12.07 8.85 14.40
C ALA A 102 -13.01 10.03 14.65
N ALA A 103 -12.78 11.17 14.00
CA ALA A 103 -13.63 12.35 14.13
C ALA A 103 -15.07 12.08 13.64
N ALA A 104 -15.21 11.41 12.51
CA ALA A 104 -16.53 11.06 11.98
C ALA A 104 -17.28 10.05 12.86
N LEU A 105 -16.60 9.09 13.45
CA LEU A 105 -17.17 8.16 14.43
C LEU A 105 -17.65 8.91 15.70
N THR A 106 -16.81 9.80 16.24
CA THR A 106 -17.14 10.61 17.42
C THR A 106 -18.34 11.52 17.18
N LEU A 107 -18.47 12.06 15.97
CA LEU A 107 -19.58 12.93 15.57
C LEU A 107 -20.84 12.17 15.10
N GLY A 108 -20.77 10.83 15.01
CA GLY A 108 -21.87 10.02 14.51
C GLY A 108 -22.14 10.13 13.01
N TRP A 109 -21.18 10.66 12.22
CA TRP A 109 -21.35 10.90 10.77
C TRP A 109 -21.01 9.69 9.90
N ALA A 110 -20.22 8.75 10.40
CA ALA A 110 -19.77 7.58 9.64
C ALA A 110 -20.26 6.28 10.31
N THR A 111 -21.50 5.94 10.04
CA THR A 111 -22.16 4.74 10.60
C THR A 111 -21.88 3.49 9.77
N THR A 112 -21.84 3.65 8.44
CA THR A 112 -21.58 2.56 7.48
C THR A 112 -20.09 2.42 7.12
N VAL A 113 -19.73 1.26 6.56
CA VAL A 113 -18.37 1.00 6.09
C VAL A 113 -18.00 1.94 4.94
N GLY A 114 -18.92 2.16 3.99
CA GLY A 114 -18.71 3.05 2.84
C GLY A 114 -18.46 4.51 3.26
N GLU A 115 -19.23 5.03 4.26
CA GLU A 115 -19.01 6.37 4.80
C GLU A 115 -17.62 6.50 5.42
N ARG A 116 -17.17 5.51 6.19
CA ARG A 116 -15.82 5.50 6.79
C ARG A 116 -14.74 5.48 5.72
N THR A 117 -14.95 4.73 4.64
CA THR A 117 -14.04 4.67 3.50
C THR A 117 -13.91 6.03 2.82
N LEU A 118 -15.02 6.71 2.54
CA LEU A 118 -15.02 8.05 1.92
C LEU A 118 -14.36 9.10 2.83
N VAL A 119 -14.74 9.12 4.11
CA VAL A 119 -14.14 10.04 5.09
C VAL A 119 -12.65 9.79 5.26
N GLY A 120 -12.23 8.53 5.33
CA GLY A 120 -10.82 8.14 5.38
C GLY A 120 -10.04 8.62 4.16
N LEU A 121 -10.60 8.49 2.95
CA LEU A 121 -9.99 8.98 1.72
C LEU A 121 -9.82 10.50 1.72
N VAL A 122 -10.85 11.24 2.13
CA VAL A 122 -10.79 12.71 2.27
C VAL A 122 -9.74 13.11 3.30
N GLY A 123 -9.72 12.46 4.48
CA GLY A 123 -8.73 12.71 5.52
C GLY A 123 -7.29 12.44 5.06
N ALA A 124 -7.07 11.35 4.34
CA ALA A 124 -5.79 11.03 3.73
C ALA A 124 -5.33 12.12 2.75
N ALA A 125 -6.23 12.56 1.87
CA ALA A 125 -5.95 13.60 0.88
C ALA A 125 -5.67 14.96 1.54
N VAL A 126 -6.45 15.35 2.52
CA VAL A 126 -6.29 16.64 3.25
C VAL A 126 -4.95 16.65 4.01
N ALA A 127 -4.62 15.59 4.76
CA ALA A 127 -3.36 15.51 5.49
C ALA A 127 -2.15 15.58 4.55
N ALA A 128 -2.18 14.82 3.46
CA ALA A 128 -1.12 14.84 2.47
C ALA A 128 -0.99 16.22 1.79
N LEU A 129 -2.12 16.89 1.50
CA LEU A 129 -2.12 18.25 0.95
C LEU A 129 -1.48 19.23 1.94
N ILE A 130 -1.79 19.15 3.24
CA ILE A 130 -1.18 19.99 4.29
C ILE A 130 0.34 19.76 4.30
N VAL A 131 0.80 18.50 4.30
CA VAL A 131 2.23 18.16 4.27
C VAL A 131 2.90 18.76 3.02
N LEU A 132 2.27 18.63 1.85
CA LEU A 132 2.80 19.18 0.60
C LEU A 132 2.87 20.71 0.60
N LEU A 133 1.84 21.38 1.10
CA LEU A 133 1.79 22.83 1.16
C LEU A 133 2.90 23.39 2.07
N ILE A 134 3.06 22.81 3.26
CA ILE A 134 4.10 23.23 4.21
C ILE A 134 5.49 22.91 3.63
N SER A 135 5.67 21.76 2.98
CA SER A 135 6.96 21.34 2.41
C SER A 135 7.40 22.17 1.22
N ARG A 136 6.51 22.95 0.58
CA ARG A 136 6.87 23.87 -0.52
C ARG A 136 7.82 24.99 -0.10
N VAL A 137 7.88 25.31 1.19
CA VAL A 137 8.75 26.35 1.75
C VAL A 137 10.23 26.00 1.57
N SER A 138 10.58 24.72 1.46
CA SER A 138 11.94 24.25 1.29
C SER A 138 12.11 23.34 0.06
N ARG A 139 13.26 23.50 -0.64
CA ARG A 139 13.63 22.61 -1.75
C ARG A 139 14.30 21.31 -1.28
N ASN A 140 14.55 21.18 0.04
CA ASN A 140 15.21 20.01 0.61
C ASN A 140 14.21 18.84 0.76
N PRO A 141 14.47 17.65 0.19
CA PRO A 141 13.63 16.47 0.36
C PRO A 141 13.44 16.04 1.81
N LEU A 142 14.40 16.32 2.69
CA LEU A 142 14.29 16.04 4.13
C LEU A 142 13.17 16.84 4.79
N THR A 143 12.87 18.05 4.32
CA THR A 143 11.77 18.86 4.84
C THR A 143 10.42 18.16 4.66
N LEU A 144 10.18 17.50 3.53
CA LEU A 144 8.98 16.74 3.29
C LEU A 144 8.79 15.64 4.36
N VAL A 145 9.87 14.91 4.65
CA VAL A 145 9.85 13.83 5.64
C VAL A 145 9.60 14.38 7.05
N LEU A 146 10.31 15.44 7.45
CA LEU A 146 10.14 16.04 8.77
C LEU A 146 8.75 16.64 8.99
N VAL A 147 8.21 17.36 8.00
CA VAL A 147 6.86 17.90 8.04
C VAL A 147 5.83 16.76 8.11
N GLY A 148 6.01 15.71 7.28
CA GLY A 148 5.14 14.54 7.28
C GLY A 148 5.12 13.83 8.63
N VAL A 149 6.28 13.64 9.26
CA VAL A 149 6.39 13.06 10.61
C VAL A 149 5.70 13.96 11.64
N GLY A 150 5.93 15.27 11.61
CA GLY A 150 5.30 16.23 12.52
C GLY A 150 3.77 16.23 12.42
N VAL A 151 3.24 16.28 11.18
CA VAL A 151 1.78 16.20 10.92
C VAL A 151 1.23 14.85 11.36
N THR A 152 1.95 13.75 11.11
CA THR A 152 1.56 12.40 11.54
C THR A 152 1.41 12.33 13.05
N PHE A 153 2.39 12.79 13.83
CA PHE A 153 2.30 12.79 15.29
C PHE A 153 1.19 13.70 15.83
N ALA A 154 0.99 14.87 15.23
CA ALA A 154 -0.10 15.77 15.62
C ALA A 154 -1.47 15.14 15.40
N LEU A 155 -1.70 14.54 14.21
CA LEU A 155 -2.97 13.86 13.90
C LEU A 155 -3.16 12.59 14.74
N GLN A 156 -2.08 11.84 15.02
CA GLN A 156 -2.13 10.69 15.90
C GLN A 156 -2.51 11.08 17.35
N ALA A 157 -1.94 12.15 17.88
CA ALA A 157 -2.30 12.66 19.20
C ALA A 157 -3.77 13.07 19.26
N ALA A 158 -4.27 13.79 18.24
CA ALA A 158 -5.67 14.15 18.11
C ALA A 158 -6.59 12.92 17.99
N THR A 159 -6.18 11.90 17.22
CA THR A 159 -6.90 10.62 17.11
C THR A 159 -7.02 9.91 18.46
N ASN A 160 -5.91 9.82 19.20
CA ASN A 160 -5.88 9.22 20.52
C ASN A 160 -6.79 9.98 21.50
N MET A 161 -6.79 11.30 21.44
CA MET A 161 -7.69 12.14 22.27
C MET A 161 -9.15 11.83 21.97
N LEU A 162 -9.56 11.78 20.70
CA LEU A 162 -10.94 11.42 20.30
C LEU A 162 -11.32 10.01 20.79
N SER A 163 -10.40 9.05 20.73
CA SER A 163 -10.64 7.68 21.18
C SER A 163 -10.84 7.55 22.70
N LEU A 164 -10.32 8.49 23.49
CA LEU A 164 -10.55 8.53 24.94
C LEU A 164 -11.93 9.07 25.33
N TYR A 165 -12.56 9.85 24.45
CA TYR A 165 -13.88 10.44 24.73
C TYR A 165 -15.04 9.46 24.51
N SER A 166 -14.87 8.43 23.68
CA SER A 166 -15.95 7.51 23.30
C SER A 166 -15.41 6.08 23.12
N SER A 167 -15.96 5.15 23.87
CA SER A 167 -15.67 3.71 23.72
C SER A 167 -16.06 3.18 22.34
N ASP A 168 -17.15 3.70 21.76
CA ASP A 168 -17.61 3.33 20.42
C ASP A 168 -16.61 3.81 19.34
N THR A 169 -16.06 5.02 19.52
CA THR A 169 -15.00 5.55 18.64
C THR A 169 -13.75 4.70 18.76
N LEU A 170 -13.32 4.33 19.97
CA LEU A 170 -12.16 3.48 20.20
C LEU A 170 -12.33 2.11 19.52
N GLU A 171 -13.47 1.47 19.74
CA GLU A 171 -13.76 0.14 19.18
C GLU A 171 -13.91 0.18 17.64
N GLY A 172 -14.62 1.21 17.11
CA GLY A 172 -14.77 1.43 15.67
C GLY A 172 -13.44 1.72 14.97
N LEU A 173 -12.59 2.56 15.58
CA LEU A 173 -11.27 2.88 15.08
C LEU A 173 -10.33 1.68 15.16
N ARG A 174 -10.34 0.92 16.27
CA ARG A 174 -9.55 -0.29 16.43
C ARG A 174 -9.82 -1.30 15.32
N ARG A 175 -11.09 -1.58 15.03
CA ARG A 175 -11.48 -2.47 13.93
C ARG A 175 -11.03 -1.95 12.56
N TRP A 176 -11.07 -0.64 12.35
CA TRP A 176 -10.66 -0.05 11.09
C TRP A 176 -9.14 0.00 10.93
N THR A 177 -8.37 0.29 12.01
CA THR A 177 -6.91 0.42 11.95
C THR A 177 -6.17 -0.90 11.80
N VAL A 178 -6.78 -2.02 12.13
CA VAL A 178 -6.11 -3.34 12.05
C VAL A 178 -5.79 -3.73 10.61
N GLY A 179 -6.47 -3.18 9.61
CA GLY A 179 -6.17 -3.47 8.19
C GLY A 179 -6.62 -4.87 7.77
N SER A 180 -7.88 -5.00 7.34
CA SER A 180 -8.50 -6.26 6.95
C SER A 180 -9.31 -6.13 5.67
N THR A 181 -9.28 -7.17 4.85
CA THR A 181 -10.15 -7.34 3.68
C THR A 181 -11.45 -8.06 4.02
N ALA A 182 -11.59 -8.61 5.23
CA ALA A 182 -12.78 -9.33 5.67
C ALA A 182 -13.99 -8.38 5.81
N GLY A 183 -15.16 -8.85 5.35
CA GLY A 183 -16.41 -8.09 5.44
C GLY A 183 -16.50 -6.86 4.51
N ARG A 184 -15.63 -6.77 3.49
CA ARG A 184 -15.65 -5.73 2.45
C ARG A 184 -16.41 -6.22 1.24
N GLY A 185 -17.19 -5.31 0.62
CA GLY A 185 -18.02 -5.60 -0.54
C GLY A 185 -17.39 -5.21 -1.88
N MET A 186 -18.14 -5.44 -2.96
CA MET A 186 -17.74 -5.05 -4.31
C MET A 186 -17.64 -3.53 -4.49
N GLU A 187 -18.33 -2.75 -3.66
CA GLU A 187 -18.21 -1.27 -3.67
C GLU A 187 -16.82 -0.82 -3.23
N ASP A 188 -16.26 -1.45 -2.19
CA ASP A 188 -14.88 -1.21 -1.76
C ASP A 188 -13.87 -1.63 -2.83
N VAL A 189 -14.13 -2.76 -3.51
CA VAL A 189 -13.31 -3.23 -4.64
C VAL A 189 -13.33 -2.20 -5.78
N ALA A 190 -14.49 -1.68 -6.16
CA ALA A 190 -14.62 -0.69 -7.22
C ALA A 190 -13.88 0.61 -6.90
N LEU A 191 -13.99 1.09 -5.65
CA LEU A 191 -13.29 2.30 -5.19
C LEU A 191 -11.77 2.09 -5.16
N ALA A 192 -11.30 0.96 -4.64
CA ALA A 192 -9.87 0.62 -4.61
C ALA A 192 -9.32 0.43 -6.04
N ALA A 193 -10.08 -0.19 -6.95
CA ALA A 193 -9.70 -0.38 -8.35
C ALA A 193 -9.59 0.95 -9.10
N LEU A 194 -10.54 1.88 -8.88
CA LEU A 194 -10.48 3.23 -9.42
C LEU A 194 -9.24 3.96 -8.90
N GLY A 195 -8.97 3.87 -7.59
CA GLY A 195 -7.77 4.45 -6.97
C GLY A 195 -6.48 3.85 -7.54
N LEU A 196 -6.42 2.52 -7.71
CA LEU A 196 -5.28 1.86 -8.35
C LEU A 196 -5.10 2.35 -9.79
N ALA A 197 -6.17 2.39 -10.60
CA ALA A 197 -6.09 2.80 -12.00
C ALA A 197 -5.60 4.25 -12.15
N LEU A 198 -6.22 5.20 -11.44
CA LEU A 198 -5.85 6.61 -11.47
C LEU A 198 -4.45 6.86 -10.90
N GLY A 199 -4.13 6.25 -9.77
CA GLY A 199 -2.82 6.39 -9.14
C GLY A 199 -1.71 5.73 -9.94
N ALA A 200 -1.95 4.56 -10.55
CA ALA A 200 -0.99 3.90 -11.44
C ALA A 200 -0.75 4.72 -12.71
N LEU A 201 -1.79 5.35 -13.27
CA LEU A 201 -1.64 6.27 -14.40
C LEU A 201 -0.76 7.48 -14.02
N CYS A 202 -1.05 8.15 -12.90
CA CYS A 202 -0.21 9.26 -12.42
C CYS A 202 1.23 8.78 -12.15
N GLY A 203 1.41 7.60 -11.56
CA GLY A 203 2.70 6.99 -11.30
C GLY A 203 3.48 6.67 -12.58
N ALA A 204 2.82 6.12 -13.59
CA ALA A 204 3.41 5.84 -14.90
C ALA A 204 3.86 7.13 -15.61
N LEU A 205 3.04 8.19 -15.57
CA LEU A 205 3.39 9.50 -16.10
C LEU A 205 4.56 10.15 -15.34
N ALA A 206 4.67 9.91 -14.04
CA ALA A 206 5.75 10.42 -13.20
C ALA A 206 7.05 9.59 -13.30
N ALA A 207 6.99 8.31 -13.70
CA ALA A 207 8.10 7.38 -13.59
C ALA A 207 9.35 7.83 -14.36
N ARG A 208 9.22 8.12 -15.67
CA ARG A 208 10.33 8.60 -16.48
C ARG A 208 10.89 9.95 -16.02
N PRO A 209 10.06 10.97 -15.74
CA PRO A 209 10.54 12.22 -15.15
C PRO A 209 11.24 12.05 -13.80
N LEU A 210 10.81 11.13 -12.94
CA LEU A 210 11.49 10.81 -11.68
C LEU A 210 12.85 10.14 -11.90
N ASP A 211 12.97 9.25 -12.90
CA ASP A 211 14.25 8.67 -13.30
C ASP A 211 15.23 9.75 -13.77
N LEU A 212 14.76 10.76 -14.53
CA LEU A 212 15.58 11.91 -14.94
C LEU A 212 15.97 12.80 -13.73
N LEU A 213 15.04 13.05 -12.82
CA LEU A 213 15.33 13.81 -11.59
C LEU A 213 16.38 13.12 -10.72
N ALA A 214 16.48 11.80 -10.76
CA ALA A 214 17.52 11.06 -10.02
C ALA A 214 18.94 11.42 -10.50
N MET A 215 19.10 11.88 -11.75
CA MET A 215 20.38 12.34 -12.32
C MET A 215 20.73 13.80 -11.94
N GLY A 216 19.85 14.52 -11.26
CA GLY A 216 19.99 15.93 -10.88
C GLY A 216 18.94 16.83 -11.52
N GLU A 217 18.60 17.95 -10.85
CA GLU A 217 17.54 18.85 -11.34
C GLU A 217 17.94 19.56 -12.64
N ASP A 218 19.18 19.96 -12.77
CA ASP A 218 19.65 20.67 -13.95
C ASP A 218 19.71 19.75 -15.18
N SER A 219 20.16 18.50 -14.98
CA SER A 219 20.10 17.45 -16.01
C SER A 219 18.67 17.13 -16.43
N ALA A 220 17.75 17.07 -15.49
CA ALA A 220 16.34 16.82 -15.79
C ALA A 220 15.71 17.98 -16.58
N ARG A 221 16.03 19.23 -16.24
CA ARG A 221 15.56 20.42 -16.96
C ARG A 221 16.09 20.48 -18.40
N SER A 222 17.38 20.21 -18.59
CA SER A 222 17.97 20.19 -19.93
C SER A 222 17.39 19.12 -20.84
N LEU A 223 16.87 18.02 -20.24
CA LEU A 223 16.15 16.95 -20.92
C LEU A 223 14.62 17.20 -21.01
N GLY A 224 14.15 18.42 -20.75
CA GLY A 224 12.76 18.86 -20.90
C GLY A 224 11.83 18.44 -19.76
N SER A 225 12.34 17.91 -18.63
CA SER A 225 11.51 17.58 -17.47
C SER A 225 11.30 18.80 -16.57
N SER A 226 10.08 18.97 -16.06
CA SER A 226 9.76 19.99 -15.05
C SER A 226 9.77 19.36 -13.65
N PRO A 227 10.75 19.68 -12.78
CA PRO A 227 10.83 19.11 -11.43
C PRO A 227 9.56 19.31 -10.61
N THR A 228 8.92 20.47 -10.72
CA THR A 228 7.69 20.80 -9.97
C THR A 228 6.52 19.94 -10.43
N ARG A 229 6.30 19.81 -11.75
CA ARG A 229 5.22 18.94 -12.27
C ARG A 229 5.45 17.48 -11.93
N THR A 230 6.70 17.02 -12.01
CA THR A 230 7.08 15.64 -11.66
C THR A 230 6.79 15.34 -10.20
N ARG A 231 7.15 16.24 -9.28
CA ARG A 231 6.88 16.09 -7.84
C ARG A 231 5.38 16.10 -7.55
N LEU A 232 4.60 16.95 -8.22
CA LEU A 232 3.14 17.00 -8.07
C LEU A 232 2.48 15.71 -8.55
N LEU A 233 2.90 15.18 -9.70
CA LEU A 233 2.40 13.89 -10.21
C LEU A 233 2.77 12.73 -9.30
N ALA A 234 4.01 12.71 -8.79
CA ALA A 234 4.44 11.69 -7.84
C ALA A 234 3.63 11.75 -6.54
N ALA A 235 3.41 12.95 -6.01
CA ALA A 235 2.58 13.16 -4.83
C ALA A 235 1.14 12.70 -5.06
N ALA A 236 0.51 13.12 -6.16
CA ALA A 236 -0.84 12.70 -6.54
C ALA A 236 -0.93 11.16 -6.65
N ALA A 237 0.04 10.53 -7.30
CA ALA A 237 0.11 9.07 -7.41
C ALA A 237 0.15 8.39 -6.05
N VAL A 238 1.04 8.84 -5.13
CA VAL A 238 1.16 8.26 -3.79
C VAL A 238 -0.11 8.47 -2.97
N ILE A 239 -0.69 9.68 -3.00
CA ILE A 239 -1.92 10.00 -2.27
C ILE A 239 -3.09 9.13 -2.75
N ILE A 240 -3.27 9.03 -4.06
CA ILE A 240 -4.38 8.26 -4.64
C ILE A 240 -4.20 6.77 -4.35
N LEU A 241 -3.01 6.21 -4.59
CA LEU A 241 -2.71 4.80 -4.37
C LEU A 241 -2.82 4.42 -2.90
N ALA A 242 -2.09 5.10 -2.03
CA ALA A 242 -2.08 4.77 -0.60
C ALA A 242 -3.39 5.19 0.08
N GLY A 243 -3.97 6.34 -0.29
CA GLY A 243 -5.22 6.84 0.27
C GLY A 243 -6.39 5.92 -0.02
N SER A 244 -6.57 5.49 -1.28
CA SER A 244 -7.65 4.54 -1.64
C SER A 244 -7.46 3.18 -0.98
N ALA A 245 -6.24 2.64 -0.95
CA ALA A 245 -5.94 1.40 -0.27
C ALA A 245 -6.24 1.47 1.24
N THR A 246 -5.71 2.50 1.93
CA THR A 246 -5.94 2.69 3.38
C THR A 246 -7.42 2.94 3.69
N ALA A 247 -8.13 3.71 2.87
CA ALA A 247 -9.53 3.99 3.08
C ALA A 247 -10.40 2.74 3.00
N THR A 248 -10.12 1.82 2.06
CA THR A 248 -10.90 0.60 1.84
C THR A 248 -10.60 -0.52 2.82
N VAL A 249 -9.33 -0.77 3.14
CA VAL A 249 -8.95 -1.93 3.98
C VAL A 249 -8.38 -1.55 5.35
N GLY A 250 -8.14 -0.27 5.61
CA GLY A 250 -7.45 0.18 6.82
C GLY A 250 -5.93 0.23 6.63
N LEU A 251 -5.20 0.26 7.76
CA LEU A 251 -3.75 0.41 7.73
C LEU A 251 -3.04 -0.89 7.38
N VAL A 252 -2.27 -0.86 6.30
CA VAL A 252 -1.39 -1.96 5.90
C VAL A 252 0.03 -1.43 5.77
N THR A 253 0.96 -1.99 6.52
CA THR A 253 2.35 -1.54 6.60
C THR A 253 3.30 -2.51 5.89
N PHE A 254 4.55 -2.07 5.69
CA PHE A 254 5.66 -2.83 5.12
C PHE A 254 5.59 -3.16 3.63
N VAL A 255 4.42 -3.29 3.01
CA VAL A 255 4.28 -3.65 1.58
C VAL A 255 4.95 -2.62 0.69
N GLY A 256 4.69 -1.33 0.94
CA GLY A 256 5.29 -0.22 0.20
C GLY A 256 6.79 -0.12 0.34
N PHE A 257 7.35 -0.60 1.46
CA PHE A 257 8.77 -0.66 1.68
C PHE A 257 9.40 -1.93 1.11
N ALA A 258 8.90 -3.11 1.51
CA ALA A 258 9.56 -4.39 1.30
C ALA A 258 9.56 -4.81 -0.18
N VAL A 259 8.42 -4.68 -0.87
CA VAL A 259 8.28 -5.18 -2.24
C VAL A 259 9.20 -4.46 -3.23
N PRO A 260 9.24 -3.10 -3.28
CA PRO A 260 10.19 -2.42 -4.16
C PRO A 260 11.65 -2.74 -3.82
N HIS A 261 11.97 -2.87 -2.53
CA HIS A 261 13.31 -3.21 -2.07
C HIS A 261 13.77 -4.58 -2.56
N LEU A 262 12.90 -5.60 -2.48
CA LEU A 262 13.18 -6.96 -2.95
C LEU A 262 13.34 -7.03 -4.47
N LEU A 263 12.66 -6.16 -5.23
CA LEU A 263 12.67 -6.18 -6.70
C LEU A 263 13.81 -5.38 -7.32
N ARG A 264 14.36 -4.38 -6.63
CA ARG A 264 15.46 -3.52 -7.15
C ARG A 264 16.69 -4.28 -7.64
N PRO A 265 17.17 -5.36 -7.00
CA PRO A 265 18.29 -6.14 -7.51
C PRO A 265 18.06 -6.75 -8.90
N PHE A 266 16.78 -6.98 -9.26
CA PHE A 266 16.40 -7.60 -10.54
C PHE A 266 15.98 -6.58 -11.61
N THR A 267 15.41 -5.45 -11.21
CA THR A 267 14.85 -4.44 -12.13
C THR A 267 15.79 -3.25 -12.34
N GLY A 268 16.77 -3.08 -11.44
CA GLY A 268 17.64 -1.91 -11.38
C GLY A 268 17.01 -0.71 -10.67
N PRO A 269 17.68 0.46 -10.69
CA PRO A 269 17.24 1.64 -9.94
C PRO A 269 16.08 2.41 -10.61
N SER A 270 15.79 2.16 -11.89
CA SER A 270 14.79 2.89 -12.66
C SER A 270 13.36 2.57 -12.21
N LEU A 271 12.60 3.61 -11.82
CA LEU A 271 11.19 3.49 -11.46
C LEU A 271 10.34 2.98 -12.62
N THR A 272 10.62 3.43 -13.84
CA THR A 272 9.92 2.99 -15.05
C THR A 272 9.95 1.46 -15.22
N ARG A 273 11.05 0.82 -14.82
CA ARG A 273 11.21 -0.64 -14.89
C ARG A 273 10.67 -1.37 -13.67
N LEU A 274 10.65 -0.69 -12.53
CA LEU A 274 10.26 -1.24 -11.23
C LEU A 274 8.74 -1.25 -11.02
N LEU A 275 8.02 -0.25 -11.53
CA LEU A 275 6.64 0.06 -11.15
C LEU A 275 5.67 -1.11 -11.39
N LEU A 276 5.65 -1.67 -12.60
CA LEU A 276 4.74 -2.78 -12.95
C LEU A 276 5.05 -4.07 -12.17
N PRO A 277 6.31 -4.58 -12.12
CA PRO A 277 6.62 -5.74 -11.30
C PRO A 277 6.27 -5.56 -9.83
N THR A 278 6.44 -4.33 -9.30
CA THR A 278 6.12 -4.00 -7.92
C THR A 278 4.62 -4.13 -7.65
N GLY A 279 3.76 -3.68 -8.57
CA GLY A 279 2.31 -3.86 -8.44
C GLY A 279 1.92 -5.34 -8.42
N ILE A 280 2.46 -6.16 -9.32
CA ILE A 280 2.15 -7.59 -9.41
C ILE A 280 2.58 -8.32 -8.14
N VAL A 281 3.83 -8.14 -7.71
CA VAL A 281 4.38 -8.81 -6.52
C VAL A 281 3.73 -8.27 -5.24
N GLY A 282 3.39 -6.98 -5.19
CA GLY A 282 2.66 -6.40 -4.06
C GLY A 282 1.27 -7.01 -3.90
N GLY A 283 0.53 -7.15 -4.99
CA GLY A 283 -0.75 -7.84 -4.99
C GLY A 283 -0.63 -9.30 -4.54
N ALA A 284 0.36 -10.02 -5.04
CA ALA A 284 0.63 -11.39 -4.64
C ALA A 284 1.01 -11.51 -3.15
N ALA A 285 1.82 -10.60 -2.63
CA ALA A 285 2.27 -10.61 -1.24
C ALA A 285 1.11 -10.37 -0.25
N VAL A 286 0.23 -9.40 -0.54
CA VAL A 286 -0.93 -9.13 0.31
C VAL A 286 -1.96 -10.26 0.23
N LEU A 287 -2.20 -10.81 -0.97
CA LEU A 287 -3.09 -11.95 -1.13
C LEU A 287 -2.57 -13.19 -0.40
N LEU A 288 -1.26 -13.46 -0.47
CA LEU A 288 -0.64 -14.55 0.28
C LEU A 288 -0.80 -14.35 1.79
N ALA A 289 -0.56 -13.13 2.28
CA ALA A 289 -0.72 -12.80 3.70
C ALA A 289 -2.17 -12.97 4.16
N ASP A 290 -3.15 -12.59 3.33
CA ASP A 290 -4.57 -12.78 3.60
C ASP A 290 -4.94 -14.28 3.63
N ILE A 291 -4.43 -15.09 2.69
CA ILE A 291 -4.63 -16.54 2.69
C ILE A 291 -4.04 -17.16 3.97
N VAL A 292 -2.80 -16.81 4.33
CA VAL A 292 -2.15 -17.32 5.55
C VAL A 292 -2.95 -16.95 6.80
N GLY A 293 -3.43 -15.69 6.87
CA GLY A 293 -4.25 -15.21 7.99
C GLY A 293 -5.53 -16.03 8.24
N ARG A 294 -6.12 -16.61 7.18
CA ARG A 294 -7.33 -17.46 7.30
C ARG A 294 -7.09 -18.78 8.02
N PHE A 295 -5.82 -19.25 8.12
CA PHE A 295 -5.50 -20.59 8.67
C PHE A 295 -4.76 -20.55 10.01
N VAL A 296 -4.10 -19.45 10.35
CA VAL A 296 -3.18 -19.39 11.52
C VAL A 296 -3.93 -19.49 12.86
N LEU A 297 -5.14 -18.94 12.96
CA LEU A 297 -5.88 -18.84 14.23
C LEU A 297 -7.29 -19.43 14.15
N GLN A 298 -7.52 -20.50 13.39
CA GLN A 298 -8.85 -21.11 13.30
C GLN A 298 -9.44 -21.47 14.68
N PRO A 299 -10.74 -21.21 14.94
CA PRO A 299 -11.78 -20.75 13.97
C PRO A 299 -11.78 -19.24 13.71
N ASN A 300 -10.99 -18.45 14.43
CA ASN A 300 -10.79 -17.03 14.16
C ASN A 300 -9.82 -16.82 12.99
N GLU A 301 -9.83 -15.63 12.41
CA GLU A 301 -8.90 -15.25 11.36
C GLU A 301 -7.90 -14.20 11.87
N LEU A 302 -6.64 -14.32 11.43
CA LEU A 302 -5.63 -13.29 11.66
C LEU A 302 -5.66 -12.30 10.50
N GLU A 303 -5.72 -11.02 10.80
CA GLU A 303 -5.74 -9.98 9.78
C GLU A 303 -4.43 -9.94 8.98
N MET A 304 -4.54 -9.72 7.67
CA MET A 304 -3.41 -9.72 6.74
C MET A 304 -2.31 -8.72 7.13
N SER A 305 -2.67 -7.59 7.73
CA SER A 305 -1.72 -6.57 8.17
C SER A 305 -0.77 -7.07 9.25
N ILE A 306 -1.25 -7.92 10.16
CA ILE A 306 -0.43 -8.55 11.21
C ILE A 306 0.54 -9.55 10.59
N VAL A 307 0.08 -10.38 9.65
CA VAL A 307 0.94 -11.32 8.92
C VAL A 307 2.05 -10.57 8.17
N LEU A 308 1.67 -9.48 7.47
CA LEU A 308 2.62 -8.63 6.75
C LEU A 308 3.62 -7.95 7.69
N ALA A 309 3.20 -7.54 8.88
CA ALA A 309 4.10 -6.94 9.88
C ALA A 309 5.12 -7.96 10.41
N ILE A 310 4.68 -9.19 10.71
CA ILE A 310 5.55 -10.27 11.19
C ILE A 310 6.62 -10.63 10.15
N VAL A 311 6.26 -10.66 8.86
CA VAL A 311 7.20 -10.96 7.77
C VAL A 311 8.01 -9.73 7.36
N GLY A 312 7.37 -8.56 7.30
CA GLY A 312 7.97 -7.34 6.79
C GLY A 312 9.05 -6.75 7.70
N ALA A 313 8.87 -6.83 9.03
CA ALA A 313 9.84 -6.31 9.97
C ALA A 313 11.21 -7.02 9.89
N PRO A 314 11.32 -8.37 9.86
CA PRO A 314 12.58 -9.06 9.60
C PRO A 314 13.20 -8.70 8.24
N VAL A 315 12.39 -8.60 7.19
CA VAL A 315 12.87 -8.20 5.85
C VAL A 315 13.50 -6.81 5.90
N MET A 316 12.88 -5.86 6.60
CA MET A 316 13.42 -4.53 6.78
C MET A 316 14.77 -4.54 7.52
N ILE A 317 14.87 -5.29 8.62
CA ILE A 317 16.10 -5.42 9.40
C ILE A 317 17.25 -5.98 8.54
N LEU A 318 16.97 -7.02 7.76
CA LEU A 318 17.96 -7.63 6.87
C LEU A 318 18.39 -6.67 5.74
N ALA A 319 17.45 -5.90 5.20
CA ALA A 319 17.70 -4.91 4.16
C ALA A 319 18.66 -3.80 4.65
N VAL A 320 18.46 -3.31 5.87
CA VAL A 320 19.31 -2.28 6.48
C VAL A 320 20.71 -2.83 6.81
N ARG A 321 20.79 -4.06 7.33
CA ARG A 321 22.07 -4.70 7.68
C ARG A 321 22.97 -4.93 6.46
N ARG A 322 22.43 -5.38 5.33
CA ARG A 322 23.21 -5.63 4.10
C ARG A 322 23.86 -4.37 3.54
N LYS A 323 23.31 -3.20 3.78
CA LYS A 323 23.87 -1.92 3.34
C LYS A 323 25.11 -1.47 4.17
N LYS A 324 25.23 -1.94 5.43
CA LYS A 324 26.38 -1.67 6.30
C LYS A 324 27.60 -2.54 6.01
N SER A 325 27.44 -3.68 5.34
CA SER A 325 28.52 -4.64 5.08
C SER A 325 29.22 -4.46 3.73
N SER A 326 28.89 -3.44 2.93
CA SER A 326 29.72 -3.04 1.78
C SER A 326 30.86 -2.17 2.31
N PRO A 327 32.12 -2.64 2.30
CA PRO A 327 33.26 -1.82 2.72
C PRO A 327 33.33 -0.60 1.79
N THR A 328 33.31 0.60 2.36
CA THR A 328 33.78 1.78 1.66
C THR A 328 35.25 1.57 1.36
N SER A 329 35.58 1.41 0.07
CA SER A 329 36.94 1.36 -0.44
C SER A 329 37.62 2.73 -0.35
N ASN A 330 37.81 3.24 0.86
CA ASN A 330 38.45 4.55 1.04
C ASN A 330 39.37 4.64 2.28
N ASP A 331 39.82 3.48 2.83
CA ASP A 331 40.81 3.47 3.93
C ASP A 331 42.24 3.18 3.43
N SER A 332 42.51 3.32 2.12
CA SER A 332 43.85 3.04 1.56
C SER A 332 44.65 4.28 1.15
N GLU A 333 44.24 5.51 1.51
CA GLU A 333 45.02 6.74 1.17
C GLU A 333 45.37 7.63 2.38
N LEU A 334 45.52 7.10 3.55
CA LEU A 334 46.12 7.85 4.68
C LEU A 334 47.25 7.07 5.32
N THR A 335 48.27 6.73 4.53
CA THR A 335 49.59 6.35 5.06
C THR A 335 50.67 6.79 4.08
N ILE A 336 51.05 8.06 4.07
CA ILE A 336 52.40 8.57 3.83
C ILE A 336 52.52 9.88 4.60
#